data_04bdc3a3352ea53b52e045455db25c53
#
_entry.id   04bdc3a3352ea53b52e045455db25c53
#
_cell.length_a   1.000
_cell.length_b   1.000
_cell.length_c   1.000
_cell.angle_alpha   90.00
_cell.angle_beta   90.00
_cell.angle_gamma   90.00
#
_symmetry.space_group_name_H-M   'P 1'
#
loop_
_entity.id
_entity.type
_entity.pdbx_description
1 polymer ?
#
loop_
_entity_poly.entity_id
_entity_poly.type
_entity_poly.pdbx_seq_one_letter_code
_entity_poly.pdbx_strand_id
1 'polypeptide(L)'
;YEFKQYFPENGWVEHNPNEIWSTTLKALKQVINKAKKLKGNILTIGITNQRETTILWNKKTGKPIYNAIVWQDRRTQDYCKLLKKKNYENSFRNKTGLFIDPYFSATKIKWILDNGKISKKLLGSNDLLFGTVDTFLIWKLTKGKQHLTEASNASRTMLYNINNNKWDKEILKKLNIPQKILPEVKNSADNFGKTDKKITGVEISISAVLGDQQSAAFGQTCFEKGSIKSTYGTGAFVIMNTGPKKINSKNKLLTTIYYRLNNKNTYALEGSIFIAGAGVQWLRDKVNLIKKASETETISKSSKINDGVFVVPAFSGMGAPYWRPDARGVITGLTRDSDWKSIVRATVESVGYQSFDLFDSMNKDGLKPRIIKAVSYTHLTLPTNTTV
;
A
#
# COMPACT_ATOMS: atom_id res chain seq x y z
N TYR A 1 1.50 14.13 -12.44
CA TYR A 1 0.49 15.14 -12.10
C TYR A 1 -0.03 14.88 -10.69
N GLU A 2 -0.07 15.92 -9.88
CA GLU A 2 -0.62 15.88 -8.55
C GLU A 2 -2.15 15.93 -8.59
N PHE A 3 -2.78 15.37 -7.57
CA PHE A 3 -4.20 15.50 -7.29
C PHE A 3 -4.41 15.73 -5.79
N LYS A 4 -5.55 16.32 -5.45
CA LYS A 4 -5.79 16.78 -4.09
C LYS A 4 -6.06 15.62 -3.13
N GLN A 5 -5.49 15.70 -1.94
CA GLN A 5 -5.82 14.86 -0.81
C GLN A 5 -6.77 15.63 0.13
N TYR A 6 -7.82 14.96 0.58
CA TYR A 6 -8.85 15.55 1.44
C TYR A 6 -8.79 14.90 2.83
N PHE A 7 -8.97 15.73 3.86
CA PHE A 7 -8.98 15.32 5.26
C PHE A 7 -10.27 15.82 5.93
N PRO A 8 -11.44 15.17 5.65
CA PRO A 8 -12.74 15.68 6.13
C PRO A 8 -12.86 15.73 7.66
N GLU A 9 -12.27 14.75 8.34
CA GLU A 9 -12.24 14.63 9.80
C GLU A 9 -10.88 14.11 10.27
N ASN A 10 -10.67 14.13 11.59
CA ASN A 10 -9.42 13.62 12.16
C ASN A 10 -9.23 12.13 11.86
N GLY A 11 -8.11 11.79 11.22
CA GLY A 11 -7.79 10.42 10.78
C GLY A 11 -8.49 9.97 9.51
N TRP A 12 -9.31 10.82 8.85
CA TRP A 12 -9.90 10.53 7.57
C TRP A 12 -9.02 11.00 6.43
N VAL A 13 -8.88 10.17 5.41
CA VAL A 13 -8.07 10.48 4.22
C VAL A 13 -8.81 10.03 2.97
N GLU A 14 -9.08 10.97 2.07
CA GLU A 14 -9.86 10.73 0.86
C GLU A 14 -9.18 11.28 -0.37
N HIS A 15 -9.39 10.62 -1.50
CA HIS A 15 -9.10 11.12 -2.83
C HIS A 15 -10.37 11.19 -3.68
N ASN A 16 -10.43 12.13 -4.61
CA ASN A 16 -11.48 12.14 -5.61
C ASN A 16 -11.14 11.15 -6.74
N PRO A 17 -11.96 10.08 -6.97
CA PRO A 17 -11.67 9.11 -8.03
C PRO A 17 -11.61 9.73 -9.43
N ASN A 18 -12.35 10.81 -9.67
CA ASN A 18 -12.32 11.50 -10.96
C ASN A 18 -11.00 12.26 -11.17
N GLU A 19 -10.37 12.77 -10.11
CA GLU A 19 -9.04 13.39 -10.21
C GLU A 19 -7.96 12.32 -10.46
N ILE A 20 -8.02 11.16 -9.78
CA ILE A 20 -7.15 10.02 -10.08
C ILE A 20 -7.26 9.65 -11.56
N TRP A 21 -8.49 9.54 -12.08
CA TRP A 21 -8.73 9.23 -13.48
C TRP A 21 -8.20 10.31 -14.42
N SER A 22 -8.53 11.58 -14.20
CA SER A 22 -8.17 12.67 -15.11
C SER A 22 -6.66 12.89 -15.18
N THR A 23 -5.95 12.80 -14.05
CA THR A 23 -4.48 12.93 -14.00
C THR A 23 -3.80 11.75 -14.69
N THR A 24 -4.29 10.53 -14.46
CA THR A 24 -3.80 9.31 -15.13
C THR A 24 -4.00 9.41 -16.65
N LEU A 25 -5.20 9.77 -17.10
CA LEU A 25 -5.49 9.90 -18.51
C LEU A 25 -4.65 11.00 -19.18
N LYS A 26 -4.44 12.13 -18.50
CA LYS A 26 -3.58 13.20 -18.98
C LYS A 26 -2.13 12.72 -19.17
N ALA A 27 -1.57 12.02 -18.18
CA ALA A 27 -0.23 11.43 -18.28
C ALA A 27 -0.12 10.42 -19.43
N LEU A 28 -1.10 9.51 -19.54
CA LEU A 28 -1.14 8.50 -20.60
C LEU A 28 -1.19 9.14 -21.99
N LYS A 29 -2.05 10.14 -22.19
CA LYS A 29 -2.14 10.88 -23.48
C LYS A 29 -0.83 11.59 -23.85
N GLN A 30 -0.11 12.13 -22.87
CA GLN A 30 1.22 12.73 -23.13
C GLN A 30 2.22 11.69 -23.61
N VAL A 31 2.27 10.51 -22.96
CA VAL A 31 3.16 9.40 -23.38
C VAL A 31 2.80 8.92 -24.79
N ILE A 32 1.50 8.74 -25.08
CA ILE A 32 1.03 8.36 -26.42
C ILE A 32 1.45 9.38 -27.47
N ASN A 33 1.26 10.69 -27.20
CA ASN A 33 1.65 11.75 -28.13
C ASN A 33 3.18 11.81 -28.32
N LYS A 34 3.95 11.60 -27.26
CA LYS A 34 5.42 11.54 -27.34
C LYS A 34 5.87 10.35 -28.20
N ALA A 35 5.28 9.17 -27.99
CA ALA A 35 5.59 7.99 -28.80
C ALA A 35 5.28 8.23 -30.29
N LYS A 36 4.12 8.82 -30.61
CA LYS A 36 3.77 9.18 -32.00
C LYS A 36 4.78 10.11 -32.64
N LYS A 37 5.22 11.18 -31.92
CA LYS A 37 6.24 12.10 -32.41
C LYS A 37 7.58 11.41 -32.71
N LEU A 38 7.94 10.43 -31.91
CA LEU A 38 9.14 9.63 -32.06
C LEU A 38 8.97 8.45 -33.05
N LYS A 39 7.83 8.35 -33.74
CA LYS A 39 7.46 7.22 -34.60
C LYS A 39 7.56 5.86 -33.88
N GLY A 40 7.43 5.86 -32.55
CA GLY A 40 7.47 4.67 -31.71
C GLY A 40 6.12 3.96 -31.65
N ASN A 41 6.15 2.66 -31.37
CA ASN A 41 4.97 1.85 -31.15
C ASN A 41 4.82 1.49 -29.66
N ILE A 42 3.64 1.73 -29.09
CA ILE A 42 3.31 1.34 -27.71
C ILE A 42 2.71 -0.05 -27.75
N LEU A 43 3.44 -1.02 -27.25
CA LEU A 43 3.02 -2.44 -27.28
C LEU A 43 1.96 -2.73 -26.20
N THR A 44 2.15 -2.20 -25.00
CA THR A 44 1.29 -2.52 -23.86
C THR A 44 1.32 -1.46 -22.77
N ILE A 45 0.36 -1.57 -21.84
CA ILE A 45 0.28 -0.80 -20.60
C ILE A 45 0.40 -1.77 -19.43
N GLY A 46 1.30 -1.44 -18.49
CA GLY A 46 1.32 -2.00 -17.14
C GLY A 46 0.71 -0.99 -16.16
N ILE A 47 -0.13 -1.47 -15.23
CA ILE A 47 -0.75 -0.63 -14.19
C ILE A 47 -0.14 -0.98 -12.84
N THR A 48 0.29 0.03 -12.12
CA THR A 48 0.62 -0.07 -10.70
C THR A 48 -0.13 1.01 -9.92
N ASN A 49 -0.47 0.72 -8.67
CA ASN A 49 -1.36 1.58 -7.88
C ASN A 49 -1.07 1.49 -6.39
N GLN A 50 -1.41 2.54 -5.67
CA GLN A 50 -1.57 2.48 -4.21
C GLN A 50 -2.63 1.44 -3.87
N ARG A 51 -2.24 0.43 -3.09
CA ARG A 51 -3.12 -0.68 -2.73
C ARG A 51 -4.20 -0.23 -1.74
N GLU A 52 -5.16 -1.08 -1.43
CA GLU A 52 -6.20 -0.96 -0.41
C GLU A 52 -7.14 0.23 -0.55
N THR A 53 -6.78 1.28 -1.30
CA THR A 53 -7.65 2.44 -1.55
C THR A 53 -8.94 2.00 -2.23
N THR A 54 -10.06 2.32 -1.60
CA THR A 54 -11.36 1.73 -1.85
C THR A 54 -12.25 2.67 -2.65
N ILE A 55 -12.77 2.20 -3.78
CA ILE A 55 -13.67 2.95 -4.66
C ILE A 55 -14.93 2.14 -4.93
N LEU A 56 -16.11 2.74 -4.74
CA LEU A 56 -17.38 2.20 -5.20
C LEU A 56 -17.99 3.15 -6.23
N TRP A 57 -18.53 2.61 -7.32
CA TRP A 57 -19.13 3.42 -8.39
C TRP A 57 -20.33 2.74 -9.03
N ASN A 58 -21.16 3.55 -9.68
CA ASN A 58 -22.29 3.05 -10.47
C ASN A 58 -21.81 2.65 -11.86
N LYS A 59 -22.02 1.38 -12.25
CA LYS A 59 -21.65 0.80 -13.54
C LYS A 59 -22.24 1.55 -14.75
N LYS A 60 -23.50 2.00 -14.65
CA LYS A 60 -24.20 2.66 -15.77
C LYS A 60 -23.69 4.08 -16.02
N THR A 61 -23.46 4.82 -14.94
CA THR A 61 -23.09 6.24 -15.04
C THR A 61 -21.58 6.48 -14.93
N GLY A 62 -20.83 5.52 -14.40
CA GLY A 62 -19.41 5.67 -14.09
C GLY A 62 -19.12 6.64 -12.94
N LYS A 63 -20.16 7.12 -12.24
CA LYS A 63 -20.02 8.07 -11.13
C LYS A 63 -19.63 7.34 -9.85
N PRO A 64 -18.56 7.76 -9.15
CA PRO A 64 -18.26 7.30 -7.81
C PRO A 64 -19.43 7.58 -6.86
N ILE A 65 -19.67 6.65 -5.95
CA ILE A 65 -20.70 6.77 -4.90
C ILE A 65 -20.21 7.67 -3.77
N TYR A 66 -18.92 7.58 -3.49
CA TYR A 66 -18.22 8.32 -2.45
C TYR A 66 -16.79 8.61 -2.93
N ASN A 67 -16.08 9.51 -2.25
CA ASN A 67 -14.66 9.66 -2.47
C ASN A 67 -13.93 8.34 -2.21
N ALA A 68 -12.79 8.14 -2.84
CA ALA A 68 -11.94 6.99 -2.58
C ALA A 68 -11.40 7.08 -1.15
N ILE A 69 -11.71 6.09 -0.30
CA ILE A 69 -11.16 6.01 1.04
C ILE A 69 -9.76 5.43 0.96
N VAL A 70 -8.75 6.24 1.33
CA VAL A 70 -7.33 5.93 1.15
C VAL A 70 -6.87 4.88 2.18
N TRP A 71 -5.80 4.16 1.87
CA TRP A 71 -5.20 3.15 2.75
C TRP A 71 -4.80 3.69 4.15
N GLN A 72 -4.46 4.97 4.25
CA GLN A 72 -4.09 5.64 5.51
C GLN A 72 -5.28 5.95 6.43
N ASP A 73 -6.51 5.90 5.89
CA ASP A 73 -7.73 6.29 6.59
C ASP A 73 -8.03 5.40 7.80
N ARG A 74 -8.43 6.01 8.90
CA ARG A 74 -8.68 5.33 10.18
C ARG A 74 -10.15 5.30 10.62
N ARG A 75 -11.10 5.82 9.80
CA ARG A 75 -12.53 5.93 10.16
C ARG A 75 -13.18 4.61 10.57
N THR A 76 -12.67 3.48 10.11
CA THR A 76 -13.23 2.15 10.41
C THR A 76 -12.56 1.48 11.62
N GLN A 77 -11.75 2.20 12.40
CA GLN A 77 -11.00 1.64 13.52
C GLN A 77 -11.90 0.99 14.58
N ASP A 78 -13.03 1.62 14.92
CA ASP A 78 -13.94 1.07 15.93
C ASP A 78 -14.68 -0.16 15.43
N TYR A 79 -15.02 -0.18 14.14
CA TYR A 79 -15.55 -1.40 13.53
C TYR A 79 -14.54 -2.55 13.52
N CYS A 80 -13.25 -2.26 13.29
CA CYS A 80 -12.19 -3.26 13.43
C CYS A 80 -12.09 -3.79 14.87
N LYS A 81 -12.19 -2.92 15.89
CA LYS A 81 -12.23 -3.34 17.31
C LYS A 81 -13.41 -4.27 17.58
N LEU A 82 -14.60 -3.94 17.04
CA LEU A 82 -15.79 -4.78 17.17
C LEU A 82 -15.58 -6.17 16.55
N LEU A 83 -14.99 -6.27 15.36
CA LEU A 83 -14.70 -7.53 14.71
C LEU A 83 -13.69 -8.37 15.52
N LYS A 84 -12.69 -7.73 16.13
CA LYS A 84 -11.73 -8.40 17.04
C LYS A 84 -12.41 -8.92 18.30
N LYS A 85 -13.30 -8.13 18.92
CA LYS A 85 -14.11 -8.57 20.06
C LYS A 85 -15.00 -9.78 19.74
N LYS A 86 -15.41 -9.95 18.48
CA LYS A 86 -16.15 -11.13 17.98
C LYS A 86 -15.23 -12.32 17.66
N ASN A 87 -13.94 -12.26 18.02
CA ASN A 87 -12.94 -13.31 17.79
C ASN A 87 -12.75 -13.69 16.31
N TYR A 88 -12.93 -12.77 15.39
CA TYR A 88 -12.77 -13.05 13.96
C TYR A 88 -11.32 -12.95 13.47
N GLU A 89 -10.39 -12.38 14.25
CA GLU A 89 -9.01 -12.12 13.87
C GLU A 89 -8.30 -13.35 13.28
N ASN A 90 -8.33 -14.48 14.02
CA ASN A 90 -7.65 -15.70 13.58
C ASN A 90 -8.24 -16.27 12.28
N SER A 91 -9.58 -16.25 12.15
CA SER A 91 -10.24 -16.71 10.93
C SER A 91 -9.85 -15.88 9.71
N PHE A 92 -9.89 -14.54 9.85
CA PHE A 92 -9.51 -13.62 8.76
C PHE A 92 -8.03 -13.80 8.40
N ARG A 93 -7.15 -13.82 9.41
CA ARG A 93 -5.71 -13.96 9.20
C ARG A 93 -5.34 -15.28 8.51
N ASN A 94 -5.92 -16.40 8.91
CA ASN A 94 -5.65 -17.70 8.29
C ASN A 94 -6.05 -17.75 6.81
N LYS A 95 -7.11 -17.02 6.42
CA LYS A 95 -7.63 -16.97 5.06
C LYS A 95 -6.94 -15.93 4.20
N THR A 96 -6.70 -14.75 4.74
CA THR A 96 -6.24 -13.58 3.97
C THR A 96 -4.77 -13.26 4.18
N GLY A 97 -4.13 -13.77 5.25
CA GLY A 97 -2.79 -13.39 5.67
C GLY A 97 -2.71 -12.03 6.39
N LEU A 98 -3.86 -11.37 6.63
CA LEU A 98 -3.94 -10.01 7.14
C LEU A 98 -4.59 -9.97 8.53
N PHE A 99 -4.18 -9.00 9.34
CA PHE A 99 -4.89 -8.65 10.57
C PHE A 99 -6.17 -7.86 10.26
N ILE A 100 -7.10 -7.82 11.21
CA ILE A 100 -8.26 -6.91 11.11
C ILE A 100 -7.77 -5.49 11.44
N ASP A 101 -7.63 -4.66 10.41
CA ASP A 101 -7.14 -3.28 10.53
C ASP A 101 -7.84 -2.37 9.51
N PRO A 102 -8.10 -1.09 9.83
CA PRO A 102 -8.66 -0.12 8.89
C PRO A 102 -7.79 0.13 7.65
N TYR A 103 -6.54 -0.32 7.66
CA TYR A 103 -5.64 -0.28 6.51
C TYR A 103 -6.25 -0.93 5.27
N PHE A 104 -6.93 -2.08 5.42
CA PHE A 104 -7.42 -2.91 4.32
C PHE A 104 -8.80 -2.48 3.81
N SER A 105 -9.16 -2.90 2.58
CA SER A 105 -10.35 -2.40 1.88
C SER A 105 -11.68 -2.84 2.52
N ALA A 106 -11.75 -4.03 3.11
CA ALA A 106 -13.00 -4.67 3.54
C ALA A 106 -13.89 -3.78 4.42
N THR A 107 -13.30 -3.19 5.47
CA THR A 107 -14.05 -2.33 6.41
C THR A 107 -14.45 -1.01 5.79
N LYS A 108 -13.66 -0.48 4.84
CA LYS A 108 -13.97 0.73 4.07
C LYS A 108 -15.15 0.49 3.12
N ILE A 109 -15.18 -0.67 2.45
CA ILE A 109 -16.34 -1.07 1.62
C ILE A 109 -17.59 -1.10 2.50
N LYS A 110 -17.54 -1.78 3.66
CA LYS A 110 -18.65 -1.85 4.60
C LYS A 110 -19.11 -0.46 5.03
N TRP A 111 -18.18 0.43 5.37
CA TRP A 111 -18.47 1.79 5.75
C TRP A 111 -19.19 2.56 4.63
N ILE A 112 -18.74 2.46 3.38
CA ILE A 112 -19.38 3.12 2.23
C ILE A 112 -20.79 2.54 1.99
N LEU A 113 -20.96 1.21 2.14
CA LEU A 113 -22.27 0.57 2.00
C LEU A 113 -23.28 1.05 3.05
N ASP A 114 -22.80 1.33 4.28
CA ASP A 114 -23.64 1.77 5.38
C ASP A 114 -23.92 3.28 5.38
N ASN A 115 -22.92 4.09 5.01
CA ASN A 115 -22.94 5.56 5.17
C ASN A 115 -23.00 6.30 3.82
N GLY A 116 -22.69 5.64 2.72
CA GLY A 116 -22.79 6.22 1.39
C GLY A 116 -24.26 6.43 0.99
N LYS A 117 -24.49 7.47 0.20
CA LYS A 117 -25.84 7.74 -0.34
C LYS A 117 -26.22 6.72 -1.44
N ILE A 118 -26.36 5.44 -1.07
CA ILE A 118 -26.67 4.35 -1.99
C ILE A 118 -28.16 4.07 -1.92
N SER A 119 -28.87 4.22 -3.06
CA SER A 119 -30.28 3.86 -3.10
C SER A 119 -30.48 2.35 -2.96
N LYS A 120 -31.58 1.92 -2.34
CA LYS A 120 -31.97 0.50 -2.24
C LYS A 120 -32.01 -0.17 -3.62
N LYS A 121 -32.45 0.55 -4.65
CA LYS A 121 -32.48 0.10 -6.05
C LYS A 121 -31.06 -0.20 -6.57
N LEU A 122 -30.09 0.68 -6.32
CA LEU A 122 -28.71 0.47 -6.76
C LEU A 122 -28.04 -0.68 -5.99
N LEU A 123 -28.26 -0.78 -4.68
CA LEU A 123 -27.73 -1.87 -3.85
C LEU A 123 -28.32 -3.24 -4.26
N GLY A 124 -29.60 -3.27 -4.63
CA GLY A 124 -30.27 -4.48 -5.12
C GLY A 124 -29.88 -4.87 -6.56
N SER A 125 -29.43 -3.91 -7.38
CA SER A 125 -29.06 -4.14 -8.78
C SER A 125 -27.65 -4.77 -8.92
N ASN A 126 -27.27 -5.09 -10.17
CA ASN A 126 -25.91 -5.45 -10.54
C ASN A 126 -25.08 -4.24 -11.03
N ASP A 127 -25.54 -3.03 -10.72
CA ASP A 127 -24.94 -1.79 -11.22
C ASP A 127 -23.99 -1.11 -10.21
N LEU A 128 -23.88 -1.63 -8.99
CA LEU A 128 -22.87 -1.20 -8.02
C LEU A 128 -21.60 -2.02 -8.21
N LEU A 129 -20.46 -1.37 -8.39
CA LEU A 129 -19.15 -1.99 -8.52
C LEU A 129 -18.21 -1.49 -7.43
N PHE A 130 -17.35 -2.37 -6.98
CA PHE A 130 -16.18 -2.09 -6.12
C PHE A 130 -14.89 -2.34 -6.89
N GLY A 131 -13.86 -1.57 -6.57
CA GLY A 131 -12.49 -1.84 -6.97
C GLY A 131 -11.49 -1.07 -6.12
N THR A 132 -10.27 -1.54 -6.15
CA THR A 132 -9.09 -0.75 -5.85
C THR A 132 -8.77 0.14 -7.06
N VAL A 133 -7.76 1.00 -6.94
CA VAL A 133 -7.46 1.99 -7.99
C VAL A 133 -7.19 1.32 -9.35
N ASP A 134 -6.48 0.19 -9.37
CA ASP A 134 -6.24 -0.59 -10.60
C ASP A 134 -7.54 -0.97 -11.31
N THR A 135 -8.50 -1.56 -10.57
CA THR A 135 -9.80 -1.95 -11.11
C THR A 135 -10.56 -0.77 -11.70
N PHE A 136 -10.57 0.35 -10.99
CA PHE A 136 -11.23 1.56 -11.46
C PHE A 136 -10.58 2.11 -12.73
N LEU A 137 -9.25 2.11 -12.81
CA LEU A 137 -8.51 2.54 -14.00
C LEU A 137 -8.75 1.60 -15.18
N ILE A 138 -8.70 0.27 -14.99
CA ILE A 138 -9.02 -0.71 -16.04
C ILE A 138 -10.44 -0.49 -16.55
N TRP A 139 -11.41 -0.36 -15.65
CA TRP A 139 -12.80 -0.12 -16.00
C TRP A 139 -12.96 1.18 -16.82
N LYS A 140 -12.31 2.26 -16.42
CA LYS A 140 -12.32 3.53 -17.15
C LYS A 140 -11.64 3.42 -18.51
N LEU A 141 -10.43 2.84 -18.57
CA LEU A 141 -9.64 2.71 -19.80
C LEU A 141 -10.35 1.85 -20.86
N THR A 142 -11.06 0.81 -20.41
CA THR A 142 -11.82 -0.11 -21.28
C THR A 142 -13.25 0.36 -21.54
N LYS A 143 -13.61 1.57 -21.10
CA LYS A 143 -14.97 2.14 -21.23
C LYS A 143 -16.05 1.22 -20.65
N GLY A 144 -15.80 0.65 -19.47
CA GLY A 144 -16.74 -0.19 -18.73
C GLY A 144 -16.83 -1.64 -19.18
N LYS A 145 -16.01 -2.07 -20.14
CA LYS A 145 -16.03 -3.44 -20.66
C LYS A 145 -15.41 -4.46 -19.70
N GLN A 146 -14.44 -4.03 -18.88
CA GLN A 146 -13.69 -4.92 -17.99
C GLN A 146 -13.84 -4.46 -16.54
N HIS A 147 -14.21 -5.39 -15.65
CA HIS A 147 -14.26 -5.19 -14.21
C HIS A 147 -13.33 -6.22 -13.56
N LEU A 148 -12.02 -5.94 -13.61
CA LEU A 148 -10.93 -6.84 -13.28
C LEU A 148 -10.00 -6.22 -12.25
N THR A 149 -9.42 -7.06 -11.41
CA THR A 149 -8.25 -6.78 -10.57
C THR A 149 -7.24 -7.92 -10.70
N GLU A 150 -6.11 -7.82 -10.01
CA GLU A 150 -5.14 -8.91 -9.98
C GLU A 150 -4.86 -9.40 -8.55
N ALA A 151 -4.15 -10.53 -8.45
CA ALA A 151 -4.02 -11.28 -7.21
C ALA A 151 -3.32 -10.48 -6.08
N SER A 152 -2.30 -9.64 -6.38
CA SER A 152 -1.62 -8.88 -5.33
C SER A 152 -2.53 -7.80 -4.74
N ASN A 153 -3.27 -7.06 -5.56
CA ASN A 153 -4.27 -6.09 -5.10
C ASN A 153 -5.42 -6.78 -4.36
N ALA A 154 -5.97 -7.86 -4.90
CA ALA A 154 -7.02 -8.63 -4.25
C ALA A 154 -6.61 -9.13 -2.86
N SER A 155 -5.37 -9.60 -2.71
CA SER A 155 -4.83 -10.09 -1.43
C SER A 155 -4.77 -9.00 -0.35
N ARG A 156 -4.81 -7.71 -0.71
CA ARG A 156 -4.78 -6.58 0.24
C ARG A 156 -6.16 -6.09 0.65
N THR A 157 -7.22 -6.69 0.15
CA THR A 157 -8.60 -6.26 0.46
C THR A 157 -9.12 -6.78 1.80
N MET A 158 -8.50 -7.80 2.40
CA MET A 158 -9.00 -8.57 3.54
C MET A 158 -10.30 -9.35 3.21
N LEU A 159 -10.62 -9.50 1.91
CA LEU A 159 -11.77 -10.28 1.41
C LEU A 159 -11.33 -11.50 0.60
N TYR A 160 -10.08 -11.52 0.14
CA TYR A 160 -9.56 -12.54 -0.76
C TYR A 160 -8.84 -13.64 0.01
N ASN A 161 -9.28 -14.87 -0.16
CA ASN A 161 -8.66 -16.03 0.46
C ASN A 161 -7.44 -16.46 -0.38
N ILE A 162 -6.25 -16.18 0.15
CA ILE A 162 -4.98 -16.45 -0.53
C ILE A 162 -4.60 -17.93 -0.56
N ASN A 163 -5.37 -18.82 0.10
CA ASN A 163 -5.15 -20.26 0.06
C ASN A 163 -5.78 -20.91 -1.16
N ASN A 164 -6.96 -20.44 -1.56
CA ASN A 164 -7.73 -21.01 -2.68
C ASN A 164 -7.93 -20.03 -3.85
N ASN A 165 -7.36 -18.83 -3.76
CA ASN A 165 -7.43 -17.79 -4.78
C ASN A 165 -8.87 -17.38 -5.15
N LYS A 166 -9.72 -17.19 -4.15
CA LYS A 166 -11.13 -16.79 -4.33
C LYS A 166 -11.54 -15.73 -3.33
N TRP A 167 -12.54 -14.94 -3.67
CA TRP A 167 -13.24 -14.10 -2.70
C TRP A 167 -13.87 -14.99 -1.63
N ASP A 168 -13.60 -14.72 -0.34
CA ASP A 168 -14.03 -15.58 0.76
C ASP A 168 -15.49 -15.31 1.14
N LYS A 169 -16.37 -16.27 0.82
CA LYS A 169 -17.81 -16.15 1.04
C LYS A 169 -18.18 -15.95 2.52
N GLU A 170 -17.44 -16.57 3.44
CA GLU A 170 -17.70 -16.43 4.87
C GLU A 170 -17.35 -15.03 5.38
N ILE A 171 -16.21 -14.49 4.96
CA ILE A 171 -15.82 -13.11 5.28
C ILE A 171 -16.83 -12.12 4.70
N LEU A 172 -17.23 -12.30 3.43
CA LEU A 172 -18.24 -11.47 2.79
C LEU A 172 -19.56 -11.49 3.54
N LYS A 173 -20.02 -12.67 3.98
CA LYS A 173 -21.23 -12.81 4.80
C LYS A 173 -21.09 -12.11 6.14
N LYS A 174 -19.96 -12.29 6.86
CA LYS A 174 -19.72 -11.63 8.16
C LYS A 174 -19.72 -10.11 8.07
N LEU A 175 -19.25 -9.56 6.95
CA LEU A 175 -19.20 -8.12 6.72
C LEU A 175 -20.42 -7.58 5.97
N ASN A 176 -21.35 -8.45 5.57
CA ASN A 176 -22.51 -8.10 4.76
C ASN A 176 -22.13 -7.34 3.47
N ILE A 177 -21.11 -7.86 2.76
CA ILE A 177 -20.64 -7.32 1.48
C ILE A 177 -21.15 -8.23 0.36
N PRO A 178 -21.93 -7.71 -0.61
CA PRO A 178 -22.44 -8.50 -1.72
C PRO A 178 -21.29 -8.95 -2.65
N GLN A 179 -21.16 -10.24 -2.90
CA GLN A 179 -20.11 -10.77 -3.79
C GLN A 179 -20.20 -10.19 -5.21
N LYS A 180 -21.41 -9.88 -5.68
CA LYS A 180 -21.65 -9.36 -7.04
C LYS A 180 -21.01 -8.02 -7.37
N ILE A 181 -20.57 -7.25 -6.35
CA ILE A 181 -19.89 -5.97 -6.55
C ILE A 181 -18.39 -6.14 -6.79
N LEU A 182 -17.82 -7.31 -6.54
CA LEU A 182 -16.39 -7.58 -6.56
C LEU A 182 -15.89 -7.90 -7.98
N PRO A 183 -14.68 -7.44 -8.36
CA PRO A 183 -14.09 -7.72 -9.66
C PRO A 183 -13.66 -9.19 -9.80
N GLU A 184 -13.52 -9.65 -11.05
CA GLU A 184 -12.80 -10.90 -11.34
C GLU A 184 -11.31 -10.70 -11.07
N VAL A 185 -10.65 -11.73 -10.50
CA VAL A 185 -9.23 -11.68 -10.13
C VAL A 185 -8.38 -12.42 -11.15
N LYS A 186 -7.50 -11.71 -11.83
CA LYS A 186 -6.58 -12.22 -12.84
C LYS A 186 -5.18 -12.52 -12.29
N ASN A 187 -4.32 -13.14 -13.10
CA ASN A 187 -2.89 -13.18 -12.86
C ASN A 187 -2.29 -11.76 -12.95
N SER A 188 -1.08 -11.57 -12.43
CA SER A 188 -0.40 -10.27 -12.47
C SER A 188 0.04 -9.88 -13.89
N ALA A 189 0.36 -10.87 -14.73
CA ALA A 189 0.48 -10.73 -16.19
C ALA A 189 -0.66 -11.53 -16.84
N ASP A 190 -1.61 -10.83 -17.45
CA ASP A 190 -2.83 -11.41 -18.00
C ASP A 190 -3.47 -10.44 -19.01
N ASN A 191 -4.55 -10.86 -19.65
CA ASN A 191 -5.35 -9.99 -20.50
C ASN A 191 -6.36 -9.20 -19.63
N PHE A 192 -6.09 -7.91 -19.42
CA PHE A 192 -6.99 -6.98 -18.75
C PHE A 192 -7.84 -6.16 -19.76
N GLY A 193 -7.82 -6.54 -21.02
CA GLY A 193 -8.51 -5.83 -22.09
C GLY A 193 -7.64 -4.81 -22.80
N LYS A 194 -8.29 -3.99 -23.62
CA LYS A 194 -7.63 -2.93 -24.39
C LYS A 194 -8.26 -1.58 -24.11
N THR A 195 -7.47 -0.52 -24.22
CA THR A 195 -7.98 0.84 -24.09
C THR A 195 -8.99 1.15 -25.22
N ASP A 196 -10.05 1.87 -24.87
CA ASP A 196 -11.03 2.31 -25.87
C ASP A 196 -10.46 3.50 -26.67
N LYS A 197 -10.50 3.42 -28.00
CA LYS A 197 -10.01 4.49 -28.92
C LYS A 197 -10.65 5.85 -28.66
N LYS A 198 -11.92 5.89 -28.21
CA LYS A 198 -12.61 7.14 -27.89
C LYS A 198 -12.02 7.85 -26.65
N ILE A 199 -11.30 7.11 -25.81
CA ILE A 199 -10.69 7.62 -24.57
C ILE A 199 -9.24 8.04 -24.79
N THR A 200 -8.45 7.16 -25.41
CA THR A 200 -6.99 7.32 -25.53
C THR A 200 -6.53 7.73 -26.93
N GLY A 201 -7.42 7.66 -27.92
CA GLY A 201 -7.10 7.89 -29.33
C GLY A 201 -6.46 6.71 -30.05
N VAL A 202 -6.05 5.67 -29.31
CA VAL A 202 -5.44 4.44 -29.81
C VAL A 202 -5.90 3.26 -28.98
N GLU A 203 -5.84 2.06 -29.57
CA GLU A 203 -6.11 0.82 -28.84
C GLU A 203 -4.78 0.21 -28.38
N ILE A 204 -4.60 0.06 -27.08
CA ILE A 204 -3.39 -0.51 -26.46
C ILE A 204 -3.81 -1.58 -25.48
N SER A 205 -3.17 -2.75 -25.54
CA SER A 205 -3.40 -3.85 -24.60
C SER A 205 -2.98 -3.47 -23.18
N ILE A 206 -3.78 -3.84 -22.18
CA ILE A 206 -3.40 -3.78 -20.76
C ILE A 206 -3.00 -5.20 -20.37
N SER A 207 -1.71 -5.45 -20.13
CA SER A 207 -1.16 -6.80 -20.02
C SER A 207 -0.56 -7.13 -18.66
N ALA A 208 -0.42 -6.16 -17.77
CA ALA A 208 0.10 -6.39 -16.43
C ALA A 208 -0.50 -5.41 -15.42
N VAL A 209 -0.75 -5.92 -14.23
CA VAL A 209 -1.21 -5.14 -13.05
C VAL A 209 -0.51 -5.67 -11.82
N LEU A 210 -0.02 -4.79 -10.96
CA LEU A 210 0.59 -5.12 -9.66
C LEU A 210 0.35 -4.00 -8.66
N GLY A 211 0.17 -4.34 -7.39
CA GLY A 211 0.24 -3.36 -6.31
C GLY A 211 1.61 -2.66 -6.26
N ASP A 212 1.66 -1.42 -5.80
CA ASP A 212 2.85 -0.56 -5.83
C ASP A 212 4.09 -1.19 -5.17
N GLN A 213 3.92 -1.80 -4.00
CA GLN A 213 5.04 -2.41 -3.28
C GLN A 213 5.55 -3.68 -3.99
N GLN A 214 4.63 -4.48 -4.52
CA GLN A 214 4.96 -5.66 -5.32
C GLN A 214 5.62 -5.27 -6.65
N SER A 215 5.09 -4.27 -7.33
CA SER A 215 5.64 -3.74 -8.57
C SER A 215 7.07 -3.23 -8.38
N ALA A 216 7.30 -2.47 -7.30
CA ALA A 216 8.64 -1.99 -6.98
C ALA A 216 9.62 -3.12 -6.64
N ALA A 217 9.17 -4.14 -5.90
CA ALA A 217 10.00 -5.32 -5.61
C ALA A 217 10.30 -6.12 -6.89
N PHE A 218 9.34 -6.26 -7.79
CA PHE A 218 9.52 -6.90 -9.09
C PHE A 218 10.52 -6.13 -9.96
N GLY A 219 10.36 -4.81 -10.05
CA GLY A 219 11.28 -3.93 -10.79
C GLY A 219 12.70 -3.92 -10.22
N GLN A 220 12.86 -4.15 -8.91
CA GLN A 220 14.15 -4.34 -8.25
C GLN A 220 14.63 -5.80 -8.34
N THR A 221 14.04 -6.63 -9.17
CA THR A 221 14.45 -8.02 -9.41
C THR A 221 14.53 -8.88 -8.13
N CYS A 222 13.61 -8.67 -7.17
CA CYS A 222 13.53 -9.47 -5.95
C CYS A 222 12.85 -10.84 -6.24
N PHE A 223 13.39 -11.63 -7.18
CA PHE A 223 12.79 -12.88 -7.63
C PHE A 223 13.14 -14.08 -6.77
N GLU A 224 14.27 -14.04 -6.11
CA GLU A 224 14.71 -15.13 -5.26
C GLU A 224 14.05 -15.10 -3.89
N LYS A 225 13.78 -16.28 -3.33
CA LYS A 225 13.33 -16.43 -1.95
C LYS A 225 14.33 -15.80 -0.99
N GLY A 226 13.87 -14.94 -0.09
CA GLY A 226 14.70 -14.20 0.86
C GLY A 226 15.18 -12.85 0.33
N SER A 227 14.91 -12.50 -0.94
CA SER A 227 15.17 -11.15 -1.44
C SER A 227 14.17 -10.16 -0.85
N ILE A 228 14.67 -9.04 -0.37
CA ILE A 228 13.92 -7.97 0.26
C ILE A 228 13.99 -6.71 -0.58
N LYS A 229 12.85 -6.05 -0.72
CA LYS A 229 12.77 -4.65 -1.15
C LYS A 229 12.28 -3.81 0.01
N SER A 230 13.00 -2.75 0.32
CA SER A 230 12.61 -1.76 1.32
C SER A 230 12.47 -0.39 0.67
N THR A 231 11.31 0.24 0.78
CA THR A 231 11.08 1.62 0.32
C THR A 231 11.06 2.54 1.52
N TYR A 232 11.94 3.52 1.53
CA TYR A 232 11.99 4.56 2.55
C TYR A 232 11.45 5.87 1.97
N GLY A 233 10.23 6.21 2.36
CA GLY A 233 9.55 7.46 2.05
C GLY A 233 9.09 8.14 3.34
N THR A 234 7.87 8.68 3.37
CA THR A 234 7.23 9.18 4.60
C THR A 234 7.20 8.12 5.71
N GLY A 235 6.79 6.89 5.36
CA GLY A 235 7.01 5.66 6.12
C GLY A 235 7.99 4.75 5.39
N ALA A 236 8.20 3.53 5.91
CA ALA A 236 8.95 2.51 5.20
C ALA A 236 8.10 1.25 5.01
N PHE A 237 8.23 0.64 3.83
CA PHE A 237 7.50 -0.56 3.45
C PHE A 237 8.49 -1.63 3.01
N VAL A 238 8.54 -2.70 3.78
CA VAL A 238 9.45 -3.82 3.58
C VAL A 238 8.67 -5.01 3.07
N ILE A 239 9.08 -5.57 1.94
CA ILE A 239 8.48 -6.77 1.36
C ILE A 239 9.59 -7.79 1.06
N MET A 240 9.42 -9.03 1.56
CA MET A 240 10.33 -10.15 1.33
C MET A 240 9.64 -11.24 0.53
N ASN A 241 10.25 -11.66 -0.56
CA ASN A 241 9.80 -12.82 -1.34
C ASN A 241 9.97 -14.11 -0.53
N THR A 242 8.86 -14.84 -0.31
CA THR A 242 8.86 -16.13 0.41
C THR A 242 8.83 -17.34 -0.53
N GLY A 243 8.77 -17.11 -1.85
CA GLY A 243 8.62 -18.16 -2.85
C GLY A 243 7.18 -18.70 -2.93
N PRO A 244 6.99 -19.93 -3.44
CA PRO A 244 5.67 -20.50 -3.70
C PRO A 244 4.93 -20.96 -2.44
N LYS A 245 5.60 -21.03 -1.31
CA LYS A 245 5.00 -21.47 -0.05
C LYS A 245 4.53 -20.30 0.79
N LYS A 246 3.24 -20.27 1.12
CA LYS A 246 2.67 -19.31 2.05
C LYS A 246 3.28 -19.51 3.45
N ILE A 247 3.73 -18.43 4.06
CA ILE A 247 4.22 -18.41 5.44
C ILE A 247 3.23 -17.62 6.30
N ASN A 248 2.67 -18.25 7.31
CA ASN A 248 1.88 -17.57 8.33
C ASN A 248 2.84 -17.01 9.38
N SER A 249 3.11 -15.73 9.34
CA SER A 249 4.03 -15.08 10.29
C SER A 249 3.56 -15.30 11.73
N LYS A 250 4.45 -15.78 12.61
CA LYS A 250 4.23 -15.82 14.06
C LYS A 250 4.63 -14.50 14.74
N ASN A 251 5.39 -13.67 14.01
CA ASN A 251 5.95 -12.39 14.48
C ASN A 251 5.18 -11.18 13.95
N LYS A 252 3.86 -11.33 13.74
CA LYS A 252 2.94 -10.25 13.38
C LYS A 252 3.27 -9.51 12.07
N LEU A 253 3.95 -10.16 11.12
CA LEU A 253 4.06 -9.67 9.75
C LEU A 253 2.82 -10.04 8.95
N LEU A 254 2.57 -9.31 7.87
CA LEU A 254 1.50 -9.60 6.93
C LEU A 254 1.97 -10.64 5.92
N THR A 255 1.09 -11.57 5.55
CA THR A 255 1.32 -12.48 4.42
C THR A 255 0.48 -12.00 3.25
N THR A 256 1.08 -11.83 2.09
CA THR A 256 0.41 -11.32 0.89
C THR A 256 0.83 -12.13 -0.34
N ILE A 257 0.07 -12.03 -1.42
CA ILE A 257 0.52 -12.51 -2.73
C ILE A 257 1.49 -11.47 -3.28
N TYR A 258 2.70 -11.90 -3.61
CA TYR A 258 3.70 -11.06 -4.27
C TYR A 258 3.31 -10.85 -5.75
N TYR A 259 3.13 -11.93 -6.47
CA TYR A 259 2.54 -11.96 -7.81
C TYR A 259 1.93 -13.33 -8.08
N ARG A 260 1.08 -13.41 -9.07
CA ARG A 260 0.52 -14.66 -9.60
C ARG A 260 0.78 -14.75 -11.10
N LEU A 261 1.47 -15.81 -11.53
CA LEU A 261 1.76 -16.10 -12.93
C LEU A 261 1.34 -17.53 -13.24
N ASN A 262 0.69 -17.76 -14.37
CA ASN A 262 0.21 -19.08 -14.79
C ASN A 262 -0.57 -19.81 -13.67
N ASN A 263 -1.42 -19.05 -12.94
CA ASN A 263 -2.22 -19.52 -11.80
C ASN A 263 -1.39 -20.05 -10.61
N LYS A 264 -0.10 -19.75 -10.54
CA LYS A 264 0.79 -20.09 -9.43
C LYS A 264 1.14 -18.82 -8.64
N ASN A 265 0.90 -18.86 -7.34
CA ASN A 265 1.27 -17.75 -6.45
C ASN A 265 2.74 -17.81 -6.07
N THR A 266 3.38 -16.64 -6.08
CA THR A 266 4.54 -16.34 -5.25
C THR A 266 4.06 -15.47 -4.11
N TYR A 267 4.44 -15.81 -2.88
CA TYR A 267 4.02 -15.09 -1.68
C TYR A 267 5.11 -14.17 -1.16
N ALA A 268 4.71 -13.25 -0.29
CA ALA A 268 5.63 -12.37 0.41
C ALA A 268 5.21 -12.17 1.87
N LEU A 269 6.19 -11.91 2.73
CA LEU A 269 5.97 -11.27 4.02
C LEU A 269 6.14 -9.77 3.87
N GLU A 270 5.29 -9.00 4.54
CA GLU A 270 5.32 -7.54 4.50
C GLU A 270 5.26 -6.96 5.91
N GLY A 271 6.10 -5.94 6.14
CA GLY A 271 6.05 -5.11 7.33
C GLY A 271 6.05 -3.63 6.94
N SER A 272 5.33 -2.82 7.71
CA SER A 272 5.21 -1.37 7.47
C SER A 272 5.65 -0.60 8.70
N ILE A 273 6.53 0.37 8.50
CA ILE A 273 6.95 1.38 9.46
C ILE A 273 6.22 2.66 9.09
N PHE A 274 5.39 3.20 9.99
CA PHE A 274 4.55 4.34 9.64
C PHE A 274 5.31 5.65 9.54
N ILE A 275 6.38 5.81 10.33
CA ILE A 275 7.19 7.02 10.39
C ILE A 275 8.64 6.67 10.07
N ALA A 276 9.10 7.11 8.91
CA ALA A 276 10.50 7.08 8.48
C ALA A 276 10.94 8.51 8.11
N GLY A 277 10.88 8.90 6.85
CA GLY A 277 11.16 10.27 6.43
C GLY A 277 10.27 11.34 7.07
N ALA A 278 9.07 10.95 7.52
CA ALA A 278 8.21 11.85 8.30
C ALA A 278 8.84 12.29 9.63
N GLY A 279 9.72 11.49 10.23
CA GLY A 279 10.52 11.90 11.39
C GLY A 279 11.46 13.06 11.05
N VAL A 280 12.12 12.99 9.92
CA VAL A 280 13.00 14.07 9.41
C VAL A 280 12.18 15.32 9.04
N GLN A 281 11.02 15.14 8.42
CA GLN A 281 10.10 16.26 8.15
C GLN A 281 9.64 16.94 9.46
N TRP A 282 9.32 16.16 10.49
CA TRP A 282 8.95 16.67 11.80
C TRP A 282 10.08 17.49 12.43
N LEU A 283 11.34 17.03 12.38
CA LEU A 283 12.51 17.78 12.82
C LEU A 283 12.63 19.13 12.11
N ARG A 284 12.33 19.18 10.80
CA ARG A 284 12.40 20.40 9.99
C ARG A 284 11.19 21.32 10.21
N ASP A 285 9.97 20.79 10.08
CA ASP A 285 8.76 21.60 9.88
C ASP A 285 8.02 21.93 11.19
N LYS A 286 8.28 21.17 12.26
CA LYS A 286 7.56 21.31 13.54
C LYS A 286 8.47 21.74 14.70
N VAL A 287 9.65 21.13 14.83
CA VAL A 287 10.60 21.49 15.89
C VAL A 287 11.72 22.42 15.42
N ASN A 288 11.89 22.61 14.12
CA ASN A 288 12.85 23.54 13.51
C ASN A 288 14.32 23.28 13.94
N LEU A 289 14.69 22.02 14.17
CA LEU A 289 16.05 21.62 14.51
C LEU A 289 16.96 21.54 13.29
N ILE A 290 16.40 21.43 12.09
CA ILE A 290 17.12 21.42 10.81
C ILE A 290 16.37 22.30 9.81
N LYS A 291 17.10 22.84 8.82
CA LYS A 291 16.51 23.60 7.71
C LYS A 291 16.26 22.72 6.47
N LYS A 292 17.12 21.75 6.24
CA LYS A 292 17.04 20.81 5.11
C LYS A 292 17.27 19.38 5.57
N ALA A 293 16.61 18.43 4.95
CA ALA A 293 16.77 17.01 5.26
C ALA A 293 18.23 16.51 5.09
N SER A 294 18.97 17.06 4.14
CA SER A 294 20.38 16.72 3.91
C SER A 294 21.32 17.07 5.07
N GLU A 295 20.92 17.97 5.96
CA GLU A 295 21.73 18.32 7.14
C GLU A 295 21.81 17.18 8.16
N THR A 296 20.84 16.27 8.15
CA THR A 296 20.79 15.14 9.11
C THR A 296 22.03 14.27 9.04
N GLU A 297 22.63 14.07 7.87
CA GLU A 297 23.85 13.27 7.72
C GLU A 297 25.04 13.90 8.43
N THR A 298 25.30 15.18 8.17
CA THR A 298 26.42 15.91 8.79
C THR A 298 26.25 16.04 10.30
N ILE A 299 25.02 16.34 10.74
CA ILE A 299 24.69 16.44 12.17
C ILE A 299 24.90 15.09 12.87
N SER A 300 24.37 14.01 12.29
CA SER A 300 24.52 12.66 12.86
C SER A 300 25.98 12.23 12.94
N LYS A 301 26.81 12.56 11.95
CA LYS A 301 28.26 12.27 11.97
C LYS A 301 29.00 13.06 13.04
N SER A 302 28.53 14.26 13.39
CA SER A 302 29.15 15.11 14.42
C SER A 302 28.69 14.80 15.85
N SER A 303 27.64 14.00 16.02
CA SER A 303 27.13 13.59 17.33
C SER A 303 27.85 12.37 17.87
N LYS A 304 27.93 12.21 19.19
CA LYS A 304 28.49 11.01 19.82
C LYS A 304 27.67 9.78 19.42
N ILE A 305 28.34 8.68 19.10
CA ILE A 305 27.71 7.40 18.88
C ILE A 305 27.25 6.85 20.25
N ASN A 306 26.00 6.39 20.34
CA ASN A 306 25.44 5.79 21.55
C ASN A 306 25.47 6.70 22.79
N ASP A 307 25.01 7.96 22.64
CA ASP A 307 24.87 8.88 23.77
C ASP A 307 23.70 8.55 24.70
N GLY A 308 23.02 7.43 24.46
CA GLY A 308 21.89 6.96 25.27
C GLY A 308 20.54 7.61 24.95
N VAL A 309 20.49 8.55 23.99
CA VAL A 309 19.23 9.16 23.55
C VAL A 309 18.58 8.31 22.46
N PHE A 310 17.31 7.98 22.66
CA PHE A 310 16.49 7.23 21.70
C PHE A 310 15.20 8.00 21.37
N VAL A 311 14.76 7.89 20.12
CA VAL A 311 13.48 8.40 19.63
C VAL A 311 12.64 7.25 19.13
N VAL A 312 11.41 7.14 19.65
CA VAL A 312 10.37 6.26 19.10
C VAL A 312 9.37 7.15 18.36
N PRO A 313 9.42 7.24 17.03
CA PRO A 313 8.60 8.20 16.28
C PRO A 313 7.18 7.66 16.00
N ALA A 314 6.47 7.23 17.04
CA ALA A 314 5.13 6.67 16.94
C ALA A 314 4.04 7.76 16.79
N PHE A 315 4.23 8.75 15.91
CA PHE A 315 3.31 9.92 15.79
C PHE A 315 1.89 9.52 15.38
N SER A 316 1.75 8.43 14.61
CA SER A 316 0.46 7.85 14.18
C SER A 316 0.28 6.40 14.65
N GLY A 317 0.92 6.02 15.75
CA GLY A 317 1.02 4.65 16.22
C GLY A 317 2.19 3.89 15.60
N MET A 318 2.30 2.61 15.94
CA MET A 318 3.34 1.71 15.43
C MET A 318 2.72 0.65 14.52
N GLY A 319 3.36 0.41 13.38
CA GLY A 319 3.03 -0.67 12.45
C GLY A 319 3.58 -2.03 12.88
N ALA A 320 3.94 -2.86 11.90
CA ALA A 320 4.56 -4.15 12.17
C ALA A 320 5.93 -3.98 12.85
N PRO A 321 6.32 -4.91 13.73
CA PRO A 321 5.58 -6.08 14.22
C PRO A 321 4.67 -5.77 15.42
N TYR A 322 4.57 -4.53 15.85
CA TYR A 322 3.95 -4.13 17.12
C TYR A 322 2.42 -3.99 17.03
N TRP A 323 1.92 -3.36 15.97
CA TRP A 323 0.49 -3.05 15.75
C TRP A 323 -0.15 -2.32 16.92
N ARG A 324 0.52 -1.22 17.38
CA ARG A 324 0.09 -0.37 18.47
C ARG A 324 -0.44 0.99 17.95
N PRO A 325 -1.72 1.07 17.60
CA PRO A 325 -2.32 2.33 17.08
C PRO A 325 -2.41 3.42 18.16
N ASP A 326 -2.37 3.04 19.42
CA ASP A 326 -2.41 3.90 20.60
C ASP A 326 -1.04 4.49 20.98
N ALA A 327 0.07 3.93 20.48
CA ALA A 327 1.41 4.43 20.76
C ALA A 327 1.57 5.88 20.26
N ARG A 328 2.36 6.65 20.99
CA ARG A 328 2.75 8.02 20.61
C ARG A 328 4.26 8.16 20.67
N GLY A 329 4.78 9.23 20.03
CA GLY A 329 6.22 9.51 20.01
C GLY A 329 6.79 9.70 21.40
N VAL A 330 8.01 9.18 21.60
CA VAL A 330 8.76 9.29 22.86
C VAL A 330 10.19 9.63 22.53
N ILE A 331 10.77 10.54 23.32
CA ILE A 331 12.22 10.77 23.39
C ILE A 331 12.65 10.35 24.79
N THR A 332 13.64 9.49 24.89
CA THR A 332 14.12 8.95 26.18
C THR A 332 15.64 8.98 26.24
N GLY A 333 16.20 8.86 27.45
CA GLY A 333 17.64 8.82 27.67
C GLY A 333 18.32 10.19 27.72
N LEU A 334 17.55 11.28 27.80
CA LEU A 334 18.10 12.63 27.90
C LEU A 334 18.83 12.79 29.23
N THR A 335 20.05 13.36 29.17
CA THR A 335 20.84 13.82 30.30
C THR A 335 21.12 15.30 30.16
N ARG A 336 21.75 15.91 31.17
CA ARG A 336 22.12 17.32 31.12
C ARG A 336 23.07 17.66 29.95
N ASP A 337 23.85 16.67 29.49
CA ASP A 337 24.82 16.82 28.39
C ASP A 337 24.21 16.54 27.01
N SER A 338 22.94 16.10 26.97
CA SER A 338 22.26 15.81 25.69
C SER A 338 21.93 17.12 24.97
N ASP A 339 22.31 17.21 23.71
CA ASP A 339 22.01 18.35 22.85
C ASP A 339 20.98 18.03 21.76
N TRP A 340 20.59 19.02 20.99
CA TRP A 340 19.65 18.87 19.91
C TRP A 340 20.15 17.94 18.78
N LYS A 341 21.48 17.80 18.61
CA LYS A 341 22.08 16.93 17.61
C LYS A 341 21.83 15.46 17.94
N SER A 342 21.85 15.13 19.25
CA SER A 342 21.49 13.79 19.74
C SER A 342 20.05 13.42 19.36
N ILE A 343 19.10 14.37 19.44
CA ILE A 343 17.71 14.16 19.03
C ILE A 343 17.61 13.93 17.51
N VAL A 344 18.34 14.74 16.69
CA VAL A 344 18.35 14.57 15.23
C VAL A 344 18.89 13.19 14.87
N ARG A 345 20.03 12.80 15.44
CA ARG A 345 20.64 11.50 15.22
C ARG A 345 19.73 10.34 15.62
N ALA A 346 19.20 10.38 16.84
CA ALA A 346 18.29 9.35 17.36
C ALA A 346 17.03 9.21 16.48
N THR A 347 16.52 10.30 15.89
CA THR A 347 15.40 10.26 14.95
C THR A 347 15.77 9.52 13.67
N VAL A 348 16.96 9.74 13.11
CA VAL A 348 17.42 9.00 11.93
C VAL A 348 17.67 7.52 12.26
N GLU A 349 18.35 7.24 13.38
CA GLU A 349 18.64 5.88 13.85
C GLU A 349 17.38 5.07 14.13
N SER A 350 16.29 5.72 14.56
CA SER A 350 15.00 5.06 14.84
C SER A 350 14.46 4.30 13.63
N VAL A 351 14.75 4.76 12.40
CA VAL A 351 14.37 4.08 11.17
C VAL A 351 15.16 2.78 11.00
N GLY A 352 16.45 2.81 11.35
CA GLY A 352 17.31 1.63 11.36
C GLY A 352 16.84 0.58 12.36
N TYR A 353 16.54 0.98 13.60
CA TYR A 353 16.05 0.06 14.63
C TYR A 353 14.71 -0.58 14.24
N GLN A 354 13.74 0.19 13.75
CA GLN A 354 12.47 -0.36 13.29
C GLN A 354 12.64 -1.30 12.08
N SER A 355 13.58 -0.97 11.16
CA SER A 355 13.90 -1.85 10.04
C SER A 355 14.52 -3.17 10.52
N PHE A 356 15.42 -3.10 11.50
CA PHE A 356 16.00 -4.29 12.13
C PHE A 356 14.92 -5.18 12.75
N ASP A 357 13.96 -4.61 13.49
CA ASP A 357 12.86 -5.36 14.08
C ASP A 357 12.03 -6.12 13.03
N LEU A 358 11.83 -5.52 11.85
CA LEU A 358 11.15 -6.21 10.74
C LEU A 358 11.99 -7.36 10.19
N PHE A 359 13.29 -7.15 9.96
CA PHE A 359 14.18 -8.19 9.44
C PHE A 359 14.36 -9.34 10.44
N ASP A 360 14.48 -9.02 11.72
CA ASP A 360 14.53 -10.00 12.80
C ASP A 360 13.22 -10.82 12.87
N SER A 361 12.08 -10.15 12.76
CA SER A 361 10.76 -10.80 12.68
C SER A 361 10.66 -11.76 11.47
N MET A 362 11.19 -11.37 10.31
CA MET A 362 11.25 -12.22 9.12
C MET A 362 12.15 -13.43 9.34
N ASN A 363 13.32 -13.22 9.97
CA ASN A 363 14.26 -14.29 10.31
C ASN A 363 13.65 -15.29 11.32
N LYS A 364 12.98 -14.79 12.34
CA LYS A 364 12.25 -15.63 13.34
C LYS A 364 11.10 -16.44 12.72
N ASP A 365 10.52 -15.95 11.61
CA ASP A 365 9.54 -16.69 10.81
C ASP A 365 10.19 -17.75 9.88
N GLY A 366 11.50 -17.98 9.99
CA GLY A 366 12.25 -18.99 9.26
C GLY A 366 12.73 -18.56 7.87
N LEU A 367 12.81 -17.26 7.62
CA LEU A 367 13.29 -16.69 6.37
C LEU A 367 14.54 -15.84 6.62
N LYS A 368 15.69 -16.33 6.19
CA LYS A 368 16.92 -15.54 6.21
C LYS A 368 16.90 -14.48 5.08
N PRO A 369 17.00 -13.18 5.41
CA PRO A 369 17.27 -12.14 4.43
C PRO A 369 18.56 -12.47 3.67
N ARG A 370 18.50 -12.41 2.33
CA ARG A 370 19.68 -12.64 1.47
C ARG A 370 20.24 -11.35 0.89
N ILE A 371 19.35 -10.55 0.31
CA ILE A 371 19.68 -9.29 -0.34
C ILE A 371 18.61 -8.29 0.04
N ILE A 372 19.03 -7.10 0.46
CA ILE A 372 18.14 -5.97 0.72
C ILE A 372 18.36 -4.93 -0.36
N LYS A 373 17.31 -4.64 -1.13
CA LYS A 373 17.29 -3.58 -2.14
C LYS A 373 16.51 -2.40 -1.60
N ALA A 374 17.23 -1.35 -1.21
CA ALA A 374 16.66 -0.15 -0.65
C ALA A 374 16.32 0.87 -1.75
N VAL A 375 15.15 1.49 -1.63
CA VAL A 375 14.71 2.60 -2.48
C VAL A 375 14.31 3.75 -1.58
N SER A 376 14.84 4.94 -1.85
CA SER A 376 14.43 6.16 -1.14
C SER A 376 14.11 7.26 -2.14
N TYR A 377 12.94 7.89 -1.95
CA TYR A 377 12.53 9.03 -2.78
C TYR A 377 13.21 10.34 -2.34
N THR A 378 13.79 10.38 -1.15
CA THR A 378 14.50 11.56 -0.62
C THR A 378 15.94 11.67 -1.11
N HIS A 379 16.47 10.64 -1.79
CA HIS A 379 17.83 10.57 -2.28
C HIS A 379 17.90 10.15 -3.76
N LEU A 380 17.13 10.79 -4.62
CA LEU A 380 17.19 10.58 -6.08
C LEU A 380 18.53 10.98 -6.70
N THR A 381 19.51 11.40 -5.90
CA THR A 381 20.87 11.78 -6.34
C THR A 381 21.96 10.80 -5.93
N LEU A 382 21.65 9.69 -5.26
CA LEU A 382 22.64 8.65 -5.01
C LEU A 382 22.79 7.73 -6.22
N PRO A 383 24.04 7.43 -6.65
CA PRO A 383 24.28 6.46 -7.70
C PRO A 383 23.71 5.11 -7.30
N THR A 384 23.04 4.44 -8.24
CA THR A 384 22.33 3.17 -8.06
C THR A 384 23.24 1.95 -7.79
N ASN A 385 24.50 2.15 -7.39
CA ASN A 385 25.51 1.11 -7.21
C ASN A 385 26.12 1.09 -5.81
N THR A 386 25.30 1.03 -4.76
CA THR A 386 25.78 0.59 -3.45
C THR A 386 25.06 -0.68 -3.04
N THR A 387 25.66 -1.83 -3.37
CA THR A 387 25.49 -3.08 -2.65
C THR A 387 26.03 -2.87 -1.24
N VAL A 388 25.16 -2.96 -0.23
CA VAL A 388 25.54 -3.11 1.18
C VAL A 388 25.32 -4.55 1.56
#